data_0564888fca207489baa7bec91f639e79
#
_entry.id   0564888fca207489baa7bec91f639e79
#
_cell.length_a   1.000
_cell.length_b   1.000
_cell.length_c   1.000
_cell.angle_alpha   90.00
_cell.angle_beta   90.00
_cell.angle_gamma   90.00
#
_symmetry.space_group_name_H-M   'P 1'
#
loop_
_entity.id
_entity.type
_entity.pdbx_description
1 polymer ?
#
loop_
_entity_poly.entity_id
_entity_poly.type
_entity_poly.pdbx_seq_one_letter_code
_entity_poly.pdbx_strand_id
1 'polypeptide(L)'
;MNNQIKYSLAGFCMGVAELIPGISGATVAVIFKIYPNLMKILSNLRVKNLTLNLRSLSQTFQFNISLPLIFSMMIAVILCSKGINYLLTNYEELFLSSLGLLMIVLSVYIVNFLKDLIEDKKLVIFLSLGIIIGFALQELNIGSGNTSIPYLFLSGILAFSFFLIPGISGSAMLVVL
;
A
#
# COMPACT_ATOMS: atom_id res chain seq x y z
N MET A 1 -18.59 -8.80 13.17
CA MET A 1 -17.32 -9.52 12.88
C MET A 1 -16.37 -9.26 14.04
N ASN A 2 -15.79 -10.31 14.63
CA ASN A 2 -14.84 -10.13 15.73
C ASN A 2 -13.68 -9.24 15.26
N ASN A 3 -13.26 -8.27 16.07
CA ASN A 3 -12.21 -7.32 15.68
C ASN A 3 -10.93 -8.03 15.20
N GLN A 4 -10.51 -9.10 15.85
CA GLN A 4 -9.34 -9.88 15.46
C GLN A 4 -9.45 -10.46 14.05
N ILE A 5 -10.62 -11.01 13.69
CA ILE A 5 -10.88 -11.57 12.36
C ILE A 5 -10.79 -10.45 11.30
N LYS A 6 -11.35 -9.28 11.59
CA LYS A 6 -11.27 -8.11 10.71
C LYS A 6 -9.82 -7.72 10.42
N TYR A 7 -8.99 -7.61 11.46
CA TYR A 7 -7.59 -7.19 11.30
C TYR A 7 -6.73 -8.28 10.65
N SER A 8 -7.00 -9.57 10.93
CA SER A 8 -6.32 -10.67 10.23
C SER A 8 -6.67 -10.70 8.75
N LEU A 9 -7.95 -10.56 8.40
CA LEU A 9 -8.37 -10.54 7.00
C LEU A 9 -7.80 -9.32 6.27
N ALA A 10 -7.85 -8.15 6.90
CA ALA A 10 -7.26 -6.94 6.34
C ALA A 10 -5.75 -7.09 6.14
N GLY A 11 -5.01 -7.63 7.12
CA GLY A 11 -3.58 -7.88 7.01
C GLY A 11 -3.25 -8.87 5.89
N PHE A 12 -4.02 -9.94 5.75
CA PHE A 12 -3.85 -10.89 4.66
C PHE A 12 -4.02 -10.20 3.29
N CYS A 13 -5.11 -9.45 3.10
CA CYS A 13 -5.34 -8.71 1.86
C CYS A 13 -4.28 -7.63 1.60
N MET A 14 -3.79 -6.95 2.64
CA MET A 14 -2.66 -6.02 2.53
C MET A 14 -1.39 -6.73 2.08
N GLY A 15 -1.08 -7.89 2.67
CA GLY A 15 0.09 -8.68 2.29
C GLY A 15 0.05 -9.16 0.84
N VAL A 16 -1.12 -9.58 0.35
CA VAL A 16 -1.31 -9.89 -1.07
C VAL A 16 -1.11 -8.66 -1.94
N ALA A 17 -1.67 -7.51 -1.53
CA ALA A 17 -1.54 -6.26 -2.27
C ALA A 17 -0.09 -5.81 -2.45
N GLU A 18 0.76 -6.00 -1.43
CA GLU A 18 2.19 -5.65 -1.51
C GLU A 18 3.00 -6.53 -2.47
N LEU A 19 2.51 -7.73 -2.80
CA LEU A 19 3.13 -8.60 -3.81
C LEU A 19 2.84 -8.16 -5.24
N ILE A 20 1.86 -7.26 -5.41
CA ILE A 20 1.34 -6.88 -6.71
C ILE A 20 1.83 -5.47 -7.05
N PRO A 21 2.60 -5.29 -8.13
CA PRO A 21 3.02 -3.95 -8.54
C PRO A 21 1.82 -3.03 -8.79
N GLY A 22 1.89 -1.80 -8.28
CA GLY A 22 0.85 -0.80 -8.49
C GLY A 22 -0.28 -0.81 -7.46
N ILE A 23 -0.44 -1.86 -6.65
CA ILE A 23 -1.42 -1.88 -5.55
C ILE A 23 -0.73 -1.52 -4.23
N SER A 24 -1.37 -0.67 -3.44
CA SER A 24 -0.87 -0.25 -2.13
C SER A 24 -1.65 -0.94 -1.00
N GLY A 25 -0.95 -1.54 -0.04
CA GLY A 25 -1.55 -2.07 1.19
C GLY A 25 -2.29 -1.00 1.99
N ALA A 26 -1.83 0.27 1.94
CA ALA A 26 -2.54 1.38 2.55
C ALA A 26 -3.94 1.60 1.93
N THR A 27 -4.09 1.40 0.62
CA THR A 27 -5.40 1.44 -0.06
C THR A 27 -6.32 0.35 0.47
N VAL A 28 -5.80 -0.87 0.64
CA VAL A 28 -6.55 -1.98 1.25
C VAL A 28 -6.97 -1.64 2.68
N ALA A 29 -6.07 -1.01 3.47
CA ALA A 29 -6.39 -0.56 4.82
C ALA A 29 -7.54 0.46 4.86
N VAL A 30 -7.65 1.34 3.85
CA VAL A 30 -8.78 2.28 3.70
C VAL A 30 -10.08 1.51 3.42
N ILE A 31 -10.06 0.52 2.51
CA ILE A 31 -11.23 -0.31 2.19
C ILE A 31 -11.76 -1.02 3.44
N PHE A 32 -10.87 -1.60 4.24
CA PHE A 32 -11.23 -2.26 5.50
C PHE A 32 -11.56 -1.27 6.64
N LYS A 33 -11.44 0.03 6.41
CA LYS A 33 -11.66 1.10 7.41
C LYS A 33 -10.76 0.93 8.65
N ILE A 34 -9.51 0.50 8.45
CA ILE A 34 -8.50 0.33 9.50
C ILE A 34 -7.35 1.33 9.38
N TYR A 35 -7.28 2.07 8.29
CA TYR A 35 -6.21 3.03 8.01
C TYR A 35 -5.97 4.05 9.16
N PRO A 36 -7.01 4.66 9.80
CA PRO A 36 -6.78 5.56 10.92
C PRO A 36 -6.09 4.88 12.11
N ASN A 37 -6.42 3.60 12.37
CA ASN A 37 -5.79 2.84 13.45
C ASN A 37 -4.33 2.54 13.14
N LEU A 38 -4.01 2.19 11.88
CA LEU A 38 -2.63 2.01 11.41
C LEU A 38 -1.82 3.28 11.60
N MET A 39 -2.33 4.42 11.15
CA MET A 39 -1.64 5.71 11.29
C MET A 39 -1.41 6.07 12.77
N LYS A 40 -2.37 5.76 13.64
CA LYS A 40 -2.20 5.94 15.09
C LYS A 40 -1.08 5.05 15.67
N ILE A 41 -1.00 3.80 15.25
CA ILE A 41 0.07 2.88 15.68
C ILE A 41 1.42 3.39 15.18
N LEU A 42 1.52 3.77 13.90
CA LEU A 42 2.75 4.28 13.29
C LEU A 42 3.21 5.61 13.92
N SER A 43 2.28 6.51 14.23
CA SER A 43 2.62 7.79 14.90
C SER A 43 3.20 7.60 16.31
N ASN A 44 2.93 6.46 16.93
CA ASN A 44 3.48 6.09 18.23
C ASN A 44 4.90 5.46 18.14
N LEU A 45 5.42 5.18 16.93
CA LEU A 45 6.79 4.72 16.69
C LEU A 45 7.79 5.86 16.96
N ARG A 46 7.87 6.29 18.21
CA ARG A 46 8.86 7.28 18.68
C ARG A 46 9.79 6.60 19.68
N VAL A 47 11.07 6.96 19.63
CA VAL A 47 12.09 6.41 20.56
C VAL A 47 11.64 6.58 22.03
N LYS A 48 10.96 7.69 22.35
CA LYS A 48 10.42 7.97 23.68
C LYS A 48 9.37 6.96 24.17
N ASN A 49 8.70 6.27 23.24
CA ASN A 49 7.63 5.30 23.54
C ASN A 49 8.16 3.87 23.66
N LEU A 50 9.45 3.65 23.35
CA LEU A 50 10.13 2.38 23.49
C LEU A 50 10.54 2.18 24.97
N THR A 51 9.64 1.60 25.74
CA THR A 51 9.88 1.24 27.15
C THR A 51 10.06 -0.28 27.26
N LEU A 52 10.86 -0.73 28.21
CA LEU A 52 11.04 -2.17 28.48
C LEU A 52 9.80 -2.82 29.14
N ASN A 53 8.78 -2.02 29.45
CA ASN A 53 7.55 -2.51 30.06
C ASN A 53 6.58 -3.04 28.98
N LEU A 54 6.44 -4.36 28.88
CA LEU A 54 5.58 -5.05 27.91
C LEU A 54 4.12 -4.59 27.95
N ARG A 55 3.61 -4.23 29.12
CA ARG A 55 2.22 -3.77 29.28
C ARG A 55 2.03 -2.38 28.66
N SER A 56 2.99 -1.48 28.86
CA SER A 56 3.00 -0.16 28.24
C SER A 56 3.16 -0.25 26.72
N LEU A 57 4.08 -1.09 26.23
CA LEU A 57 4.26 -1.37 24.81
C LEU A 57 2.98 -1.91 24.15
N SER A 58 2.32 -2.87 24.79
CA SER A 58 1.09 -3.47 24.30
C SER A 58 -0.04 -2.44 24.15
N GLN A 59 -0.14 -1.49 25.07
CA GLN A 59 -1.13 -0.41 24.99
C GLN A 59 -0.78 0.63 23.92
N THR A 60 0.49 1.01 23.85
CA THR A 60 0.98 2.03 22.91
C THR A 60 0.87 1.53 21.46
N PHE A 61 1.27 0.31 21.19
CA PHE A 61 1.26 -0.29 19.85
C PHE A 61 0.00 -1.10 19.55
N GLN A 62 -0.97 -1.14 20.46
CA GLN A 62 -2.23 -1.84 20.29
C GLN A 62 -2.03 -3.28 19.75
N PHE A 63 -1.29 -4.11 20.48
CA PHE A 63 -0.94 -5.46 20.05
C PHE A 63 -2.13 -6.33 19.65
N ASN A 64 -3.30 -6.09 20.21
CA ASN A 64 -4.54 -6.76 19.81
C ASN A 64 -4.94 -6.47 18.35
N ILE A 65 -4.41 -5.41 17.76
CA ILE A 65 -4.65 -4.99 16.38
C ILE A 65 -3.43 -5.28 15.51
N SER A 66 -2.25 -4.81 15.94
CA SER A 66 -1.03 -4.88 15.16
C SER A 66 -0.51 -6.30 14.96
N LEU A 67 -0.59 -7.16 15.98
CA LEU A 67 -0.09 -8.54 15.88
C LEU A 67 -0.90 -9.38 14.87
N PRO A 68 -2.25 -9.48 14.97
CA PRO A 68 -3.02 -10.22 13.96
C PRO A 68 -2.80 -9.70 12.55
N LEU A 69 -2.68 -8.39 12.39
CA LEU A 69 -2.49 -7.73 11.10
C LEU A 69 -1.13 -8.07 10.51
N ILE A 70 -0.03 -7.86 11.25
CA ILE A 70 1.33 -8.11 10.76
C ILE A 70 1.53 -9.61 10.50
N PHE A 71 1.07 -10.47 11.41
CA PHE A 71 1.23 -11.91 11.27
C PHE A 71 0.49 -12.46 10.05
N SER A 72 -0.76 -12.03 9.83
CA SER A 72 -1.52 -12.43 8.64
C SER A 72 -0.95 -11.85 7.34
N MET A 73 -0.38 -10.64 7.39
CA MET A 73 0.33 -10.06 6.26
C MET A 73 1.56 -10.87 5.87
N MET A 74 2.37 -11.29 6.86
CA MET A 74 3.52 -12.17 6.60
C MET A 74 3.11 -13.53 6.03
N ILE A 75 2.05 -14.14 6.57
CA ILE A 75 1.50 -15.38 6.04
C ILE A 75 1.07 -15.21 4.58
N ALA A 76 0.36 -14.13 4.26
CA ALA A 76 -0.07 -13.83 2.90
C ALA A 76 1.11 -13.73 1.92
N VAL A 77 2.16 -13.01 2.31
CA VAL A 77 3.38 -12.89 1.49
C VAL A 77 4.00 -14.26 1.24
N ILE A 78 4.15 -15.09 2.27
CA ILE A 78 4.78 -16.43 2.13
C ILE A 78 3.92 -17.36 1.26
N LEU A 79 2.61 -17.37 1.48
CA LEU A 79 1.71 -18.30 0.78
C LEU A 79 1.44 -17.86 -0.68
N CYS A 80 1.26 -16.56 -0.91
CA CYS A 80 0.81 -16.04 -2.20
C CYS A 80 1.96 -15.67 -3.14
N SER A 81 3.19 -15.48 -2.66
CA SER A 81 4.32 -15.02 -3.47
C SER A 81 4.58 -15.88 -4.70
N LYS A 82 4.58 -17.21 -4.55
CA LYS A 82 4.78 -18.14 -5.68
C LYS A 82 3.66 -18.05 -6.72
N GLY A 83 2.41 -17.93 -6.26
CA GLY A 83 1.25 -17.82 -7.15
C GLY A 83 1.25 -16.50 -7.92
N ILE A 84 1.52 -15.39 -7.23
CA ILE A 84 1.60 -14.06 -7.87
C ILE A 84 2.76 -14.03 -8.87
N ASN A 85 3.93 -14.54 -8.49
CA ASN A 85 5.08 -14.62 -9.41
C ASN A 85 4.75 -15.46 -10.65
N TYR A 86 4.07 -16.59 -10.48
CA TYR A 86 3.63 -17.42 -11.60
C TYR A 86 2.69 -16.68 -12.55
N LEU A 87 1.74 -15.90 -12.02
CA LEU A 87 0.82 -15.08 -12.82
C LEU A 87 1.57 -13.97 -13.57
N LEU A 88 2.49 -13.29 -12.91
CA LEU A 88 3.31 -12.24 -13.51
C LEU A 88 4.24 -12.76 -14.62
N THR A 89 4.78 -13.98 -14.48
CA THR A 89 5.70 -14.53 -15.48
C THR A 89 5.01 -15.18 -16.66
N ASN A 90 3.83 -15.80 -16.48
CA ASN A 90 3.16 -16.56 -17.54
C ASN A 90 1.95 -15.84 -18.13
N TYR A 91 1.33 -14.89 -17.41
CA TYR A 91 0.10 -14.21 -17.81
C TYR A 91 0.16 -12.71 -17.49
N GLU A 92 1.32 -12.08 -17.70
CA GLU A 92 1.60 -10.69 -17.28
C GLU A 92 0.56 -9.72 -17.79
N GLU A 93 0.30 -9.66 -19.09
CA GLU A 93 -0.64 -8.71 -19.70
C GLU A 93 -2.07 -8.88 -19.18
N LEU A 94 -2.55 -10.12 -19.09
CA LEU A 94 -3.89 -10.42 -18.59
C LEU A 94 -4.02 -10.08 -17.11
N PHE A 95 -2.99 -10.41 -16.33
CA PHE A 95 -2.95 -10.18 -14.90
C PHE A 95 -2.91 -8.68 -14.60
N LEU A 96 -2.00 -7.92 -15.22
CA LEU A 96 -1.91 -6.46 -15.04
C LEU A 96 -3.16 -5.74 -15.52
N SER A 97 -3.76 -6.16 -16.66
CA SER A 97 -5.01 -5.58 -17.14
C SER A 97 -6.17 -5.82 -16.17
N SER A 98 -6.27 -7.02 -15.60
CA SER A 98 -7.30 -7.35 -14.59
C SER A 98 -7.13 -6.53 -13.31
N LEU A 99 -5.88 -6.30 -12.90
CA LEU A 99 -5.56 -5.45 -11.74
C LEU A 99 -5.89 -3.98 -12.02
N GLY A 100 -5.58 -3.48 -13.21
CA GLY A 100 -5.94 -2.13 -13.64
C GLY A 100 -7.45 -1.91 -13.57
N LEU A 101 -8.24 -2.87 -14.09
CA LEU A 101 -9.69 -2.83 -13.99
C LEU A 101 -10.16 -2.83 -12.53
N LEU A 102 -9.60 -3.70 -11.70
CA LEU A 102 -9.91 -3.77 -10.27
C LEU A 102 -9.62 -2.43 -9.57
N MET A 103 -8.50 -1.78 -9.88
CA MET A 103 -8.13 -0.48 -9.31
C MET A 103 -9.10 0.62 -9.71
N ILE A 104 -9.59 0.63 -10.97
CA ILE A 104 -10.60 1.56 -11.43
C ILE A 104 -11.91 1.36 -10.65
N VAL A 105 -12.39 0.11 -10.52
CA VAL A 105 -13.60 -0.22 -9.78
C VAL A 105 -13.49 0.18 -8.31
N LEU A 106 -12.35 -0.11 -7.67
CA LEU A 106 -12.10 0.27 -6.28
C LEU A 106 -12.04 1.80 -6.10
N SER A 107 -11.42 2.52 -7.03
CA SER A 107 -11.37 3.98 -7.01
C SER A 107 -12.77 4.60 -7.03
N VAL A 108 -13.64 4.12 -7.94
CA VAL A 108 -15.04 4.56 -8.02
C VAL A 108 -15.81 4.23 -6.72
N TYR A 109 -15.56 3.04 -6.14
CA TYR A 109 -16.25 2.61 -4.92
C TYR A 109 -15.85 3.40 -3.67
N ILE A 110 -14.54 3.70 -3.51
CA ILE A 110 -14.02 4.35 -2.29
C ILE A 110 -14.41 5.82 -2.22
N VAL A 111 -14.41 6.54 -3.34
CA VAL A 111 -14.48 8.00 -3.36
C VAL A 111 -15.90 8.51 -3.69
N ASN A 112 -16.92 7.64 -3.92
CA ASN A 112 -18.17 8.07 -4.57
C ASN A 112 -17.87 8.98 -5.80
N PHE A 113 -16.79 8.66 -6.48
CA PHE A 113 -16.03 9.47 -7.41
C PHE A 113 -16.90 10.22 -8.43
N LEU A 114 -17.95 9.56 -8.93
CA LEU A 114 -18.80 10.17 -9.94
C LEU A 114 -19.63 11.34 -9.39
N LYS A 115 -20.06 11.26 -8.14
CA LYS A 115 -20.84 12.34 -7.51
C LYS A 115 -19.96 13.55 -7.20
N ASP A 116 -18.83 13.29 -6.57
CA ASP A 116 -17.90 14.36 -6.16
C ASP A 116 -17.25 15.04 -7.38
N LEU A 117 -17.01 14.29 -8.47
CA LEU A 117 -16.44 14.80 -9.71
C LEU A 117 -17.39 15.76 -10.45
N ILE A 118 -18.71 15.52 -10.34
CA ILE A 118 -19.73 16.40 -10.94
C ILE A 118 -19.89 17.69 -10.11
N GLU A 119 -19.75 17.58 -8.78
CA GLU A 119 -19.94 18.71 -7.86
C GLU A 119 -18.70 19.61 -7.75
N ASP A 120 -17.48 19.08 -7.86
CA ASP A 120 -16.24 19.87 -7.71
C ASP A 120 -15.31 19.77 -8.93
N LYS A 121 -15.34 20.81 -9.77
CA LYS A 121 -14.48 20.92 -10.96
C LYS A 121 -12.97 20.84 -10.65
N LYS A 122 -12.54 21.13 -9.41
CA LYS A 122 -11.13 21.01 -9.01
C LYS A 122 -10.66 19.55 -9.03
N LEU A 123 -11.55 18.61 -8.73
CA LEU A 123 -11.22 17.18 -8.78
C LEU A 123 -10.87 16.70 -10.20
N VAL A 124 -11.53 17.28 -11.23
CA VAL A 124 -11.21 16.99 -12.64
C VAL A 124 -9.80 17.44 -12.98
N ILE A 125 -9.36 18.59 -12.46
CA ILE A 125 -8.00 19.11 -12.67
C ILE A 125 -6.98 18.20 -12.01
N PHE A 126 -7.22 17.76 -10.76
CA PHE A 126 -6.31 16.84 -10.05
C PHE A 126 -6.27 15.47 -10.72
N LEU A 127 -7.39 14.97 -11.22
CA LEU A 127 -7.44 13.72 -11.99
C LEU A 127 -6.60 13.83 -13.26
N SER A 128 -6.79 14.90 -14.05
CA SER A 128 -6.05 15.12 -15.27
C SER A 128 -4.54 15.26 -15.01
N LEU A 129 -4.17 15.97 -13.94
CA LEU A 129 -2.78 16.08 -13.49
C LEU A 129 -2.20 14.71 -13.11
N GLY A 130 -2.94 13.90 -12.37
CA GLY A 130 -2.52 12.55 -12.00
C GLY A 130 -2.29 11.65 -13.22
N ILE A 131 -3.17 11.71 -14.21
CA ILE A 131 -3.01 10.96 -15.47
C ILE A 131 -1.76 11.43 -16.23
N ILE A 132 -1.57 12.74 -16.39
CA ILE A 132 -0.40 13.32 -17.08
C ILE A 132 0.89 12.91 -16.35
N ILE A 133 0.94 13.02 -15.03
CA ILE A 133 2.11 12.62 -14.22
C ILE A 133 2.35 11.11 -14.37
N GLY A 134 1.31 10.27 -14.35
CA GLY A 134 1.44 8.82 -14.52
C GLY A 134 2.07 8.46 -15.87
N PHE A 135 1.63 9.07 -16.97
CA PHE A 135 2.24 8.88 -18.28
C PHE A 135 3.67 9.43 -18.35
N ALA A 136 3.92 10.60 -17.77
CA ALA A 136 5.26 11.17 -17.74
C ALA A 136 6.26 10.29 -16.98
N LEU A 137 5.85 9.70 -15.87
CA LEU A 137 6.69 8.78 -15.09
C LEU A 137 6.99 7.47 -15.84
N GLN A 138 6.08 7.00 -16.68
CA GLN A 138 6.30 5.81 -17.51
C GLN A 138 7.39 6.04 -18.56
N GLU A 139 7.46 7.25 -19.14
CA GLU A 139 8.49 7.63 -20.12
C GLU A 139 9.85 7.93 -19.48
N LEU A 140 9.85 8.34 -18.21
CA LEU A 140 11.06 8.58 -17.45
C LEU A 140 11.64 7.24 -16.97
N ASN A 141 12.48 6.61 -17.80
CA ASN A 141 13.33 5.50 -17.39
C ASN A 141 14.41 5.99 -16.40
N ILE A 142 13.97 6.44 -15.22
CA ILE A 142 14.87 7.02 -14.20
C ILE A 142 15.71 5.93 -13.51
N GLY A 143 15.30 4.67 -13.60
CA GLY A 143 16.05 3.53 -13.08
C GLY A 143 17.38 3.37 -13.78
N SER A 144 18.39 4.13 -13.35
CA SER A 144 19.74 4.13 -13.92
C SER A 144 20.55 2.86 -13.64
N GLY A 145 19.94 1.83 -13.07
CA GLY A 145 20.63 0.61 -12.66
C GLY A 145 21.73 0.84 -11.62
N ASN A 146 21.73 1.98 -10.94
CA ASN A 146 22.73 2.28 -9.92
C ASN A 146 22.43 1.44 -8.67
N THR A 147 23.22 0.41 -8.45
CA THR A 147 23.12 -0.54 -7.33
C THR A 147 24.00 -0.15 -6.13
N SER A 148 24.48 1.10 -6.06
CA SER A 148 25.27 1.53 -4.92
C SER A 148 24.44 1.50 -3.62
N ILE A 149 25.03 1.01 -2.54
CA ILE A 149 24.36 0.86 -1.24
C ILE A 149 23.71 2.17 -0.75
N PRO A 150 24.37 3.35 -0.83
CA PRO A 150 23.77 4.61 -0.43
C PRO A 150 22.54 4.99 -1.27
N TYR A 151 22.57 4.71 -2.57
CA TYR A 151 21.45 4.96 -3.47
C TYR A 151 20.24 4.08 -3.12
N LEU A 152 20.47 2.78 -2.94
CA LEU A 152 19.42 1.84 -2.55
C LEU A 152 18.81 2.21 -1.18
N PHE A 153 19.63 2.68 -0.25
CA PHE A 153 19.14 3.12 1.05
C PHE A 153 18.25 4.36 0.95
N LEU A 154 18.67 5.37 0.19
CA LEU A 154 17.88 6.58 -0.03
C LEU A 154 16.59 6.29 -0.81
N SER A 155 16.66 5.49 -1.86
CA SER A 155 15.49 5.04 -2.63
C SER A 155 14.49 4.29 -1.75
N GLY A 156 14.99 3.42 -0.85
CA GLY A 156 14.17 2.71 0.12
C GLY A 156 13.45 3.66 1.09
N ILE A 157 14.11 4.69 1.60
CA ILE A 157 13.50 5.70 2.48
C ILE A 157 12.40 6.45 1.74
N LEU A 158 12.66 6.88 0.50
CA LEU A 158 11.68 7.59 -0.31
C LEU A 158 10.48 6.70 -0.61
N ALA A 159 10.70 5.48 -1.09
CA ALA A 159 9.64 4.52 -1.39
C ALA A 159 8.79 4.19 -0.15
N PHE A 160 9.43 4.03 1.02
CA PHE A 160 8.72 3.80 2.27
C PHE A 160 7.84 4.99 2.67
N SER A 161 8.26 6.22 2.38
CA SER A 161 7.45 7.41 2.64
C SER A 161 6.16 7.39 1.81
N PHE A 162 6.22 6.93 0.56
CA PHE A 162 5.04 6.77 -0.31
C PHE A 162 4.17 5.58 0.09
N PHE A 163 4.74 4.53 0.67
CA PHE A 163 4.01 3.36 1.15
C PHE A 163 2.86 3.69 2.10
N LEU A 164 3.00 4.76 2.89
CA LEU A 164 1.99 5.19 3.84
C LEU A 164 0.83 5.98 3.20
N ILE A 165 0.97 6.40 1.94
CA ILE A 165 -0.04 7.20 1.26
C ILE A 165 -0.98 6.26 0.50
N PRO A 166 -2.30 6.25 0.83
CA PRO A 166 -3.26 5.44 0.07
C PRO A 166 -3.30 5.87 -1.39
N GLY A 167 -3.29 4.89 -2.30
CA GLY A 167 -3.30 5.14 -3.74
C GLY A 167 -1.93 5.20 -4.40
N ILE A 168 -0.84 5.29 -3.63
CA ILE A 168 0.53 5.24 -4.17
C ILE A 168 1.18 3.94 -3.71
N SER A 169 1.75 3.19 -4.64
CA SER A 169 2.49 1.96 -4.35
C SER A 169 3.95 2.28 -4.08
N GLY A 170 4.44 1.95 -2.88
CA GLY A 170 5.85 2.09 -2.53
C GLY A 170 6.76 1.21 -3.40
N SER A 171 6.31 0.01 -3.77
CA SER A 171 7.04 -0.88 -4.68
C SER A 171 7.14 -0.31 -6.09
N ALA A 172 6.08 0.31 -6.61
CA ALA A 172 6.12 1.00 -7.90
C ALA A 172 7.09 2.19 -7.88
N MET A 173 7.18 2.90 -6.76
CA MET A 173 8.18 3.98 -6.60
C MET A 173 9.62 3.46 -6.62
N LEU A 174 9.88 2.27 -6.08
CA LEU A 174 11.20 1.64 -6.15
C LEU A 174 11.60 1.23 -7.59
N VAL A 175 10.63 0.90 -8.43
CA VAL A 175 10.89 0.58 -9.85
C VAL A 175 11.23 1.83 -10.64
N VAL A 176 10.67 2.99 -10.26
CA VAL A 176 10.94 4.28 -10.93
C VAL A 176 12.25 4.90 -10.48
N LEU A 177 12.67 4.68 -9.23
CA LEU A 177 13.92 5.20 -8.66
C LEU A 177 15.11 4.30 -8.98
#